data_ff4ebd30595f937f39ec95a8a4bca54d
#
_entry.id   ff4ebd30595f937f39ec95a8a4bca54d
#
_cell.length_a   1.000
_cell.length_b   1.000
_cell.length_c   1.000
_cell.angle_alpha   90.00
_cell.angle_beta   90.00
_cell.angle_gamma   90.00
#
_symmetry.space_group_name_H-M   'P 1'
#
loop_
_entity.id
_entity.type
_entity.pdbx_description
1 polymer ?
#
loop_
_entity_poly.entity_id
_entity_poly.type
_entity_poly.pdbx_seq_one_letter_code
_entity_poly.pdbx_strand_id
1 'polypeptide(L)'
;MANNINQVVDSLISINQVIENFRLQREKTELYDSNRFNPFQFMRTDEMGLSKILAFLLDPKETHGQGDLFLNSFLKYIGRHNFLAYDSVKVSVEKATKASKPTNKNGRHDIFIEGFLNHGHRWIISIENKLRFATDQDNQLEGYRDYLERYREVEYCLIYLPVFKEPPSKNSIEKDKWEELIGANKAILLSAKDLVDWLDNTLIIAPAVKQFTQDFKKFLSEELMGNTEINHDLVKYLMKNENNDALYSALSVIDSKEQLYENLIERLVEQLQERFADNYKKLKHYGWKCNSYGDVTGKDFGIYFDAEDIYWGVGAEFGCCDLGEGHYGVYCHKDDYPELYDLLNKIFDDLDIKTLFNKNKLWVMRKYFDGNLRNWDAEILRKIPNGELAEQIFDLCKPLLDIITDNLDKIKKLDIKRF
;
A
#
# COMPACT_ATOMS: atom_id res chain seq x y z
N MET A 1 12.83 -35.62 16.73
CA MET A 1 12.41 -34.20 16.79
C MET A 1 13.58 -33.28 17.14
N ALA A 2 14.36 -33.48 18.19
CA ALA A 2 15.49 -32.60 18.57
C ALA A 2 16.55 -32.44 17.46
N ASN A 3 16.92 -33.53 16.75
CA ASN A 3 17.89 -33.44 15.64
C ASN A 3 17.43 -32.60 14.47
N ASN A 4 16.11 -32.54 14.17
CA ASN A 4 15.56 -31.71 13.09
C ASN A 4 15.59 -30.21 13.43
N ILE A 5 15.34 -29.86 14.70
CA ILE A 5 15.36 -28.44 15.12
C ILE A 5 16.80 -27.91 15.05
N ASN A 6 17.80 -28.67 15.52
CA ASN A 6 19.21 -28.24 15.44
C ASN A 6 19.65 -28.03 13.97
N GLN A 7 19.26 -28.92 13.07
CA GLN A 7 19.57 -28.79 11.64
C GLN A 7 18.93 -27.52 11.04
N VAL A 8 17.68 -27.20 11.40
CA VAL A 8 17.04 -25.98 10.98
C VAL A 8 17.76 -24.74 11.52
N VAL A 9 18.14 -24.74 12.80
CA VAL A 9 18.91 -23.66 13.44
C VAL A 9 20.25 -23.45 12.75
N ASP A 10 21.04 -24.50 12.51
CA ASP A 10 22.33 -24.41 11.81
C ASP A 10 22.17 -23.85 10.39
N SER A 11 21.10 -24.26 9.68
CA SER A 11 20.79 -23.74 8.35
C SER A 11 20.40 -22.25 8.40
N LEU A 12 19.61 -21.82 9.38
CA LEU A 12 19.25 -20.42 9.56
C LEU A 12 20.48 -19.54 9.89
N ILE A 13 21.41 -20.05 10.70
CA ILE A 13 22.67 -19.35 10.97
C ILE A 13 23.48 -19.21 9.68
N SER A 14 23.56 -20.25 8.84
CA SER A 14 24.22 -20.20 7.54
C SER A 14 23.58 -19.20 6.59
N ILE A 15 22.24 -19.18 6.52
CA ILE A 15 21.47 -18.20 5.73
C ILE A 15 21.77 -16.78 6.22
N ASN A 16 21.77 -16.54 7.52
CA ASN A 16 22.09 -15.22 8.08
C ASN A 16 23.50 -14.77 7.72
N GLN A 17 24.49 -15.65 7.75
CA GLN A 17 25.85 -15.33 7.29
C GLN A 17 25.89 -14.93 5.81
N VAL A 18 25.10 -15.59 4.96
CA VAL A 18 24.99 -15.25 3.53
C VAL A 18 24.35 -13.86 3.36
N ILE A 19 23.28 -13.55 4.08
CA ILE A 19 22.64 -12.23 4.07
C ILE A 19 23.62 -11.13 4.50
N GLU A 20 24.35 -11.34 5.61
CA GLU A 20 25.34 -10.37 6.08
C GLU A 20 26.48 -10.18 5.08
N ASN A 21 26.93 -11.24 4.41
CA ASN A 21 27.92 -11.11 3.34
C ASN A 21 27.41 -10.29 2.16
N PHE A 22 26.14 -10.45 1.75
CA PHE A 22 25.54 -9.63 0.71
C PHE A 22 25.46 -8.16 1.14
N ARG A 23 25.08 -7.87 2.40
CA ARG A 23 25.07 -6.51 2.95
C ARG A 23 26.46 -5.87 2.92
N LEU A 24 27.45 -6.57 3.43
CA LEU A 24 28.84 -6.08 3.45
C LEU A 24 29.42 -5.85 2.05
N GLN A 25 29.08 -6.69 1.08
CA GLN A 25 29.47 -6.47 -0.31
C GLN A 25 28.86 -5.19 -0.87
N ARG A 26 27.57 -4.95 -0.63
CA ARG A 26 26.85 -3.74 -1.07
C ARG A 26 27.38 -2.48 -0.41
N GLU A 27 27.66 -2.52 0.89
CA GLU A 27 28.29 -1.40 1.58
C GLU A 27 29.63 -1.00 0.97
N LYS A 28 30.44 -1.98 0.53
CA LYS A 28 31.71 -1.73 -0.15
C LYS A 28 31.55 -1.07 -1.52
N THR A 29 30.48 -1.37 -2.24
CA THR A 29 30.21 -0.82 -3.57
C THR A 29 29.34 0.44 -3.53
N GLU A 30 28.76 0.78 -2.37
CA GLU A 30 27.79 1.89 -2.21
C GLU A 30 28.31 3.23 -2.76
N LEU A 31 29.62 3.50 -2.60
CA LEU A 31 30.23 4.71 -3.13
C LEU A 31 30.11 4.83 -4.66
N TYR A 32 30.09 3.69 -5.35
CA TYR A 32 30.06 3.64 -6.82
C TYR A 32 28.68 3.34 -7.36
N ASP A 33 27.94 2.48 -6.70
CA ASP A 33 26.67 1.93 -7.18
C ASP A 33 25.46 2.68 -6.60
N SER A 34 25.64 3.37 -5.44
CA SER A 34 24.58 4.10 -4.73
C SER A 34 23.31 3.26 -4.56
N ASN A 35 23.49 1.99 -4.16
CA ASN A 35 22.42 0.98 -4.18
C ASN A 35 21.18 1.36 -3.35
N ARG A 36 21.35 2.21 -2.31
CA ARG A 36 20.25 2.70 -1.46
C ARG A 36 19.57 3.94 -2.00
N PHE A 37 20.19 4.63 -2.96
CA PHE A 37 19.61 5.84 -3.55
C PHE A 37 18.46 5.49 -4.50
N ASN A 38 17.32 6.18 -4.31
CA ASN A 38 16.23 6.19 -5.26
C ASN A 38 15.58 7.58 -5.26
N PRO A 39 15.55 8.30 -6.39
CA PRO A 39 14.98 9.65 -6.46
C PRO A 39 13.48 9.69 -6.14
N PHE A 40 12.75 8.58 -6.28
CA PHE A 40 11.34 8.48 -5.94
C PHE A 40 11.05 8.63 -4.44
N GLN A 41 12.06 8.49 -3.56
CA GLN A 41 11.95 8.82 -2.14
C GLN A 41 11.73 10.31 -1.88
N PHE A 42 12.12 11.18 -2.81
CA PHE A 42 12.01 12.64 -2.72
C PHE A 42 10.88 13.20 -3.60
N MET A 43 10.22 12.36 -4.37
CA MET A 43 9.11 12.73 -5.24
C MET A 43 7.77 12.44 -4.58
N ARG A 44 6.72 13.07 -5.11
CA ARG A 44 5.36 12.70 -4.72
C ARG A 44 5.00 11.35 -5.32
N THR A 45 4.88 10.31 -4.49
CA THR A 45 4.58 8.92 -4.87
C THR A 45 3.28 8.41 -4.26
N ASP A 46 2.37 9.31 -3.86
CA ASP A 46 0.98 8.94 -3.57
C ASP A 46 0.23 8.54 -4.87
N GLU A 47 -1.02 8.14 -4.76
CA GLU A 47 -1.85 7.70 -5.89
C GLU A 47 -1.82 8.69 -7.06
N MET A 48 -1.99 9.98 -6.76
CA MET A 48 -1.93 11.05 -7.79
C MET A 48 -0.52 11.20 -8.39
N GLY A 49 0.52 11.12 -7.57
CA GLY A 49 1.91 11.21 -8.02
C GLY A 49 2.26 10.07 -8.97
N LEU A 50 1.91 8.84 -8.61
CA LEU A 50 2.12 7.65 -9.44
C LEU A 50 1.30 7.70 -10.74
N SER A 51 0.05 8.15 -10.68
CA SER A 51 -0.77 8.36 -11.88
C SER A 51 -0.15 9.37 -12.84
N LYS A 52 0.47 10.45 -12.34
CA LYS A 52 1.21 11.42 -13.16
C LYS A 52 2.45 10.82 -13.79
N ILE A 53 3.21 9.99 -13.08
CA ILE A 53 4.40 9.31 -13.60
C ILE A 53 4.01 8.34 -14.73
N LEU A 54 2.95 7.55 -14.52
CA LEU A 54 2.45 6.65 -15.56
C LEU A 54 1.91 7.41 -16.77
N ALA A 55 1.15 8.47 -16.56
CA ALA A 55 0.65 9.33 -17.63
C ALA A 55 1.79 9.98 -18.42
N PHE A 56 2.84 10.47 -17.74
CA PHE A 56 4.05 10.99 -18.36
C PHE A 56 4.71 9.95 -19.28
N LEU A 57 4.86 8.71 -18.84
CA LEU A 57 5.42 7.65 -19.69
C LEU A 57 4.52 7.31 -20.87
N LEU A 58 3.20 7.30 -20.68
CA LEU A 58 2.23 6.88 -21.68
C LEU A 58 1.83 7.99 -22.69
N ASP A 59 2.21 9.25 -22.46
CA ASP A 59 1.91 10.35 -23.38
C ASP A 59 3.06 10.55 -24.39
N PRO A 60 2.84 10.25 -25.68
CA PRO A 60 3.86 10.42 -26.74
C PRO A 60 4.42 11.84 -26.87
N LYS A 61 3.71 12.85 -26.36
CA LYS A 61 4.07 14.27 -26.50
C LYS A 61 4.88 14.80 -25.32
N GLU A 62 5.06 13.98 -24.28
CA GLU A 62 5.76 14.38 -23.07
C GLU A 62 7.28 14.50 -23.28
N THR A 63 7.89 15.19 -22.32
CA THR A 63 9.31 15.59 -22.37
C THR A 63 10.31 14.44 -22.28
N HIS A 64 9.85 13.19 -22.08
CA HIS A 64 10.72 12.02 -22.21
C HIS A 64 11.28 11.86 -23.64
N GLY A 65 10.65 12.48 -24.65
CA GLY A 65 11.15 12.54 -26.02
C GLY A 65 11.25 11.19 -26.75
N GLN A 66 10.58 10.14 -26.23
CA GLN A 66 10.60 8.80 -26.83
C GLN A 66 9.43 8.57 -27.81
N GLY A 67 8.58 9.60 -28.04
CA GLY A 67 7.41 9.47 -28.89
C GLY A 67 6.48 8.35 -28.42
N ASP A 68 6.03 7.52 -29.37
CA ASP A 68 5.07 6.43 -29.11
C ASP A 68 5.68 5.19 -28.44
N LEU A 69 6.97 5.18 -28.12
CA LEU A 69 7.68 3.99 -27.65
C LEU A 69 6.98 3.33 -26.45
N PHE A 70 6.75 4.10 -25.40
CA PHE A 70 6.15 3.57 -24.17
C PHE A 70 4.70 3.13 -24.38
N LEU A 71 3.89 3.95 -25.03
CA LEU A 71 2.50 3.62 -25.32
C LEU A 71 2.37 2.37 -26.17
N ASN A 72 3.13 2.30 -27.28
CA ASN A 72 3.09 1.14 -28.18
C ASN A 72 3.60 -0.14 -27.50
N SER A 73 4.63 -0.03 -26.68
CA SER A 73 5.12 -1.12 -25.84
C SER A 73 4.07 -1.57 -24.83
N PHE A 74 3.39 -0.64 -24.15
CA PHE A 74 2.31 -0.92 -23.22
C PHE A 74 1.12 -1.61 -23.90
N LEU A 75 0.66 -1.08 -25.04
CA LEU A 75 -0.45 -1.67 -25.79
C LEU A 75 -0.14 -3.13 -26.24
N LYS A 76 1.10 -3.39 -26.65
CA LYS A 76 1.56 -4.76 -26.96
C LYS A 76 1.58 -5.65 -25.72
N TYR A 77 2.11 -5.14 -24.61
CA TYR A 77 2.20 -5.88 -23.35
C TYR A 77 0.81 -6.32 -22.85
N ILE A 78 -0.17 -5.42 -22.91
CA ILE A 78 -1.55 -5.73 -22.47
C ILE A 78 -2.39 -6.43 -23.57
N GLY A 79 -1.79 -6.84 -24.69
CA GLY A 79 -2.47 -7.57 -25.77
C GLY A 79 -3.45 -6.74 -26.59
N ARG A 80 -3.34 -5.40 -26.58
CA ARG A 80 -4.22 -4.48 -27.34
C ARG A 80 -3.61 -4.09 -28.68
N HIS A 81 -3.25 -5.07 -29.51
CA HIS A 81 -2.61 -4.84 -30.81
C HIS A 81 -3.49 -4.01 -31.78
N ASN A 82 -4.81 -4.11 -31.69
CA ASN A 82 -5.77 -3.32 -32.47
C ASN A 82 -5.78 -1.83 -32.08
N PHE A 83 -5.26 -1.46 -30.90
CA PHE A 83 -5.13 -0.07 -30.45
C PHE A 83 -3.85 0.61 -30.98
N LEU A 84 -2.97 -0.13 -31.65
CA LEU A 84 -1.79 0.46 -32.29
C LEU A 84 -2.12 1.30 -33.54
N ALA A 85 -3.35 1.21 -34.05
CA ALA A 85 -3.82 2.03 -35.16
C ALA A 85 -4.44 3.35 -34.65
N TYR A 86 -3.65 4.41 -34.62
CA TYR A 86 -4.09 5.78 -34.26
C TYR A 86 -3.21 6.83 -34.96
N ASP A 87 -3.76 8.02 -35.18
CA ASP A 87 -3.05 9.20 -35.71
C ASP A 87 -2.56 10.10 -34.59
N SER A 88 -3.29 10.14 -33.48
CA SER A 88 -2.96 10.95 -32.32
C SER A 88 -3.53 10.36 -31.03
N VAL A 89 -2.90 10.73 -29.91
CA VAL A 89 -3.30 10.31 -28.57
C VAL A 89 -3.44 11.52 -27.67
N LYS A 90 -4.39 11.46 -26.74
CA LYS A 90 -4.53 12.40 -25.63
C LYS A 90 -4.52 11.62 -24.31
N VAL A 91 -3.59 11.94 -23.47
CA VAL A 91 -3.51 11.42 -22.09
C VAL A 91 -4.01 12.49 -21.12
N SER A 92 -4.81 12.09 -20.16
CA SER A 92 -5.35 12.98 -19.12
C SER A 92 -5.30 12.30 -17.77
N VAL A 93 -4.91 13.04 -16.73
CA VAL A 93 -4.97 12.60 -15.34
C VAL A 93 -6.20 13.23 -14.68
N GLU A 94 -6.82 12.51 -13.72
CA GLU A 94 -7.99 13.00 -12.98
C GLU A 94 -9.17 13.45 -13.89
N LYS A 95 -9.44 12.68 -14.96
CA LYS A 95 -10.53 13.02 -15.87
C LYS A 95 -11.89 12.79 -15.20
N ALA A 96 -12.61 13.87 -14.95
CA ALA A 96 -13.93 13.83 -14.34
C ALA A 96 -14.96 13.08 -15.21
N THR A 97 -15.70 12.17 -14.57
CA THR A 97 -16.90 11.56 -15.15
C THR A 97 -18.12 12.39 -14.77
N LYS A 98 -19.01 12.69 -15.73
CA LYS A 98 -20.34 13.16 -15.38
C LYS A 98 -21.19 11.96 -15.00
N ALA A 99 -21.77 11.97 -13.78
CA ALA A 99 -22.64 10.90 -13.33
C ALA A 99 -23.75 10.59 -14.32
N SER A 100 -23.98 9.29 -14.57
CA SER A 100 -25.04 8.84 -15.48
C SER A 100 -26.42 8.81 -14.85
N LYS A 101 -26.47 8.70 -13.53
CA LYS A 101 -27.70 8.63 -12.73
C LYS A 101 -27.56 9.55 -11.50
N PRO A 102 -28.65 10.08 -10.95
CA PRO A 102 -28.63 10.90 -9.73
C PRO A 102 -28.02 10.20 -8.50
N THR A 103 -27.98 8.88 -8.52
CA THR A 103 -27.43 8.02 -7.46
C THR A 103 -25.92 7.78 -7.56
N ASN A 104 -25.30 8.07 -8.72
CA ASN A 104 -23.87 7.87 -8.90
C ASN A 104 -23.13 9.17 -8.59
N LYS A 105 -22.16 9.13 -7.66
CA LYS A 105 -21.24 10.24 -7.42
C LYS A 105 -20.42 10.52 -8.68
N ASN A 106 -20.05 11.78 -8.92
CA ASN A 106 -19.08 12.13 -9.95
C ASN A 106 -17.73 11.47 -9.59
N GLY A 107 -17.29 10.52 -10.40
CA GLY A 107 -15.99 9.89 -10.28
C GLY A 107 -14.92 10.63 -11.09
N ARG A 108 -13.67 10.26 -10.92
CA ARG A 108 -12.54 10.71 -11.73
C ARG A 108 -11.71 9.50 -12.09
N HIS A 109 -11.45 9.33 -13.39
CA HIS A 109 -10.48 8.35 -13.85
C HIS A 109 -9.08 8.84 -13.51
N ASP A 110 -8.25 8.01 -12.87
CA ASP A 110 -6.89 8.40 -12.51
C ASP A 110 -6.05 8.69 -13.75
N ILE A 111 -6.10 7.80 -14.76
CA ILE A 111 -5.47 8.02 -16.06
C ILE A 111 -6.48 7.67 -17.15
N PHE A 112 -6.63 8.56 -18.12
CA PHE A 112 -7.54 8.38 -19.22
C PHE A 112 -6.82 8.67 -20.55
N ILE A 113 -6.75 7.65 -21.43
CA ILE A 113 -6.04 7.72 -22.70
C ILE A 113 -7.05 7.56 -23.82
N GLU A 114 -7.09 8.54 -24.73
CA GLU A 114 -7.95 8.57 -25.90
C GLU A 114 -7.11 8.45 -27.17
N GLY A 115 -7.30 7.38 -27.94
CA GLY A 115 -6.68 7.22 -29.25
C GLY A 115 -7.64 7.66 -30.37
N PHE A 116 -7.14 8.45 -31.30
CA PHE A 116 -7.91 9.01 -32.41
C PHE A 116 -7.38 8.48 -33.74
N LEU A 117 -8.28 8.19 -34.65
CA LEU A 117 -8.00 7.84 -36.05
C LEU A 117 -8.98 8.57 -36.95
N ASN A 118 -8.47 9.24 -38.00
CA ASN A 118 -9.31 10.04 -38.93
C ASN A 118 -10.19 11.07 -38.21
N HIS A 119 -9.63 11.73 -37.19
CA HIS A 119 -10.31 12.75 -36.35
C HIS A 119 -11.45 12.23 -35.44
N GLY A 120 -11.72 10.91 -35.42
CA GLY A 120 -12.69 10.28 -34.52
C GLY A 120 -12.01 9.51 -33.38
N HIS A 121 -12.74 9.28 -32.28
CA HIS A 121 -12.28 8.34 -31.26
C HIS A 121 -12.22 6.92 -31.84
N ARG A 122 -11.09 6.26 -31.70
CA ARG A 122 -10.90 4.88 -32.12
C ARG A 122 -10.94 3.92 -30.93
N TRP A 123 -10.28 4.30 -29.86
CA TRP A 123 -10.25 3.50 -28.63
C TRP A 123 -10.01 4.38 -27.40
N ILE A 124 -10.37 3.85 -26.23
CA ILE A 124 -10.18 4.51 -24.92
C ILE A 124 -9.58 3.51 -23.95
N ILE A 125 -8.59 3.95 -23.17
CA ILE A 125 -8.10 3.23 -21.98
C ILE A 125 -8.36 4.08 -20.75
N SER A 126 -8.95 3.47 -19.73
CA SER A 126 -9.10 4.03 -18.40
C SER A 126 -8.31 3.18 -17.42
N ILE A 127 -7.41 3.79 -16.64
CA ILE A 127 -6.64 3.11 -15.62
C ILE A 127 -7.08 3.65 -14.26
N GLU A 128 -7.49 2.75 -13.38
CA GLU A 128 -7.69 2.99 -11.96
C GLU A 128 -6.45 2.51 -11.21
N ASN A 129 -5.75 3.44 -10.59
CA ASN A 129 -4.48 3.21 -9.92
C ASN A 129 -4.68 2.93 -8.42
N LYS A 130 -4.32 1.74 -7.98
CA LYS A 130 -4.36 1.30 -6.57
C LYS A 130 -2.97 0.88 -6.05
N LEU A 131 -1.90 1.42 -6.65
CA LEU A 131 -0.52 1.12 -6.28
C LEU A 131 -0.13 1.59 -4.86
N ARG A 132 -0.99 2.35 -4.17
CA ARG A 132 -0.82 2.73 -2.77
C ARG A 132 -1.89 2.13 -1.88
N PHE A 133 -2.45 0.98 -2.26
CA PHE A 133 -3.46 0.25 -1.48
C PHE A 133 -4.68 1.11 -1.10
N ALA A 134 -4.96 2.16 -1.89
CA ALA A 134 -6.11 3.00 -1.66
C ALA A 134 -7.40 2.17 -1.74
N THR A 135 -8.25 2.30 -0.73
CA THR A 135 -9.52 1.59 -0.64
C THR A 135 -10.41 1.92 -1.83
N ASP A 136 -11.07 0.92 -2.40
CA ASP A 136 -12.06 1.11 -3.43
C ASP A 136 -13.24 1.95 -2.93
N GLN A 137 -13.73 2.84 -3.79
CA GLN A 137 -14.95 3.59 -3.50
C GLN A 137 -16.19 2.85 -4.01
N ASP A 138 -17.33 3.09 -3.35
CA ASP A 138 -18.61 2.49 -3.74
C ASP A 138 -18.97 2.79 -5.20
N ASN A 139 -19.22 1.74 -5.97
CA ASN A 139 -19.58 1.76 -7.39
C ASN A 139 -18.57 2.49 -8.30
N GLN A 140 -17.29 2.54 -7.92
CA GLN A 140 -16.27 3.29 -8.65
C GLN A 140 -16.04 2.73 -10.06
N LEU A 141 -15.66 1.47 -10.18
CA LEU A 141 -15.42 0.83 -11.48
C LEU A 141 -16.72 0.62 -12.26
N GLU A 142 -17.83 0.38 -11.57
CA GLU A 142 -19.13 0.32 -12.23
C GLU A 142 -19.48 1.67 -12.89
N GLY A 143 -19.23 2.78 -12.22
CA GLY A 143 -19.42 4.12 -12.77
C GLY A 143 -18.49 4.40 -13.96
N TYR A 144 -17.26 3.91 -13.93
CA TYR A 144 -16.31 4.06 -15.05
C TYR A 144 -16.75 3.24 -16.26
N ARG A 145 -17.16 1.99 -16.07
CA ARG A 145 -17.75 1.16 -17.13
C ARG A 145 -18.94 1.89 -17.78
N ASP A 146 -19.89 2.35 -16.98
CA ASP A 146 -21.08 3.05 -17.48
C ASP A 146 -20.72 4.33 -18.24
N TYR A 147 -19.65 5.01 -17.86
CA TYR A 147 -19.14 6.17 -18.58
C TYR A 147 -18.50 5.77 -19.91
N LEU A 148 -17.68 4.73 -19.95
CA LEU A 148 -17.01 4.24 -21.15
C LEU A 148 -18.01 3.70 -22.18
N GLU A 149 -19.08 3.04 -21.75
CA GLU A 149 -20.13 2.51 -22.64
C GLU A 149 -20.96 3.58 -23.37
N ARG A 150 -20.85 4.86 -22.96
CA ARG A 150 -21.48 5.98 -23.70
C ARG A 150 -20.77 6.31 -25.02
N TYR A 151 -19.52 5.92 -25.15
CA TYR A 151 -18.77 6.07 -26.38
C TYR A 151 -19.16 4.94 -27.35
N ARG A 152 -20.30 5.12 -28.02
CA ARG A 152 -20.81 4.13 -28.96
C ARG A 152 -19.80 3.90 -30.09
N GLU A 153 -19.61 2.65 -30.50
CA GLU A 153 -18.69 2.24 -31.58
C GLU A 153 -17.19 2.51 -31.30
N VAL A 154 -16.83 2.89 -30.06
CA VAL A 154 -15.45 3.06 -29.62
C VAL A 154 -15.06 1.87 -28.74
N GLU A 155 -13.97 1.23 -29.08
CA GLU A 155 -13.42 0.17 -28.25
C GLU A 155 -12.83 0.74 -26.98
N TYR A 156 -13.02 0.08 -25.83
CA TYR A 156 -12.41 0.52 -24.58
C TYR A 156 -11.75 -0.61 -23.80
N CYS A 157 -10.83 -0.22 -22.93
CA CYS A 157 -10.20 -1.10 -21.95
C CYS A 157 -10.17 -0.40 -20.58
N LEU A 158 -10.83 -0.98 -19.59
CA LEU A 158 -10.76 -0.58 -18.19
C LEU A 158 -9.66 -1.37 -17.49
N ILE A 159 -8.66 -0.71 -16.95
CA ILE A 159 -7.52 -1.33 -16.27
C ILE A 159 -7.65 -1.04 -14.78
N TYR A 160 -7.65 -2.08 -13.96
CA TYR A 160 -7.51 -2.00 -12.52
C TYR A 160 -6.08 -2.38 -12.14
N LEU A 161 -5.37 -1.50 -11.42
CA LEU A 161 -3.94 -1.58 -11.19
C LEU A 161 -3.59 -1.53 -9.70
N PRO A 162 -3.81 -2.62 -8.92
CA PRO A 162 -3.31 -2.76 -7.56
C PRO A 162 -1.83 -3.15 -7.53
N VAL A 163 -1.23 -3.17 -6.32
CA VAL A 163 0.16 -3.64 -6.15
C VAL A 163 0.29 -5.11 -6.52
N PHE A 164 -0.59 -5.95 -5.98
CA PHE A 164 -0.67 -7.39 -6.27
C PHE A 164 -1.89 -7.69 -7.14
N LYS A 165 -1.91 -8.83 -7.84
CA LYS A 165 -3.04 -9.23 -8.70
C LYS A 165 -4.29 -9.60 -7.90
N GLU A 166 -4.84 -8.64 -7.17
CA GLU A 166 -6.10 -8.78 -6.45
C GLU A 166 -7.24 -8.13 -7.24
N PRO A 167 -8.37 -8.81 -7.41
CA PRO A 167 -9.51 -8.22 -8.11
C PRO A 167 -10.08 -7.05 -7.30
N PRO A 168 -10.80 -6.12 -7.96
CA PRO A 168 -11.47 -5.03 -7.26
C PRO A 168 -12.48 -5.56 -6.25
N SER A 169 -12.73 -4.77 -5.19
CA SER A 169 -13.71 -5.11 -4.18
C SER A 169 -15.13 -5.15 -4.76
N LYS A 170 -16.01 -5.96 -4.16
CA LYS A 170 -17.43 -6.02 -4.53
C LYS A 170 -18.16 -4.68 -4.40
N ASN A 171 -17.64 -3.77 -3.56
CA ASN A 171 -18.21 -2.44 -3.42
C ASN A 171 -17.92 -1.55 -4.65
N SER A 172 -16.79 -1.75 -5.32
CA SER A 172 -16.38 -1.00 -6.51
C SER A 172 -17.09 -1.49 -7.77
N ILE A 173 -17.20 -2.82 -7.92
CA ILE A 173 -17.94 -3.50 -8.98
C ILE A 173 -18.29 -4.92 -8.52
N GLU A 174 -19.50 -5.40 -8.82
CA GLU A 174 -19.90 -6.78 -8.56
C GLU A 174 -18.98 -7.77 -9.27
N LYS A 175 -18.63 -8.87 -8.59
CA LYS A 175 -17.67 -9.87 -9.09
C LYS A 175 -18.06 -10.41 -10.47
N ASP A 176 -19.32 -10.78 -10.64
CA ASP A 176 -19.82 -11.35 -11.90
C ASP A 176 -19.69 -10.36 -13.07
N LYS A 177 -19.95 -9.08 -12.81
CA LYS A 177 -19.79 -7.99 -13.80
C LYS A 177 -18.32 -7.76 -14.16
N TRP A 178 -17.42 -7.87 -13.17
CA TRP A 178 -15.99 -7.74 -13.44
C TRP A 178 -15.49 -8.91 -14.30
N GLU A 179 -15.89 -10.14 -13.98
CA GLU A 179 -15.57 -11.33 -14.75
C GLU A 179 -16.13 -11.27 -16.18
N GLU A 180 -17.36 -10.75 -16.35
CA GLU A 180 -17.95 -10.48 -17.66
C GLU A 180 -17.10 -9.51 -18.49
N LEU A 181 -16.64 -8.40 -17.88
CA LEU A 181 -15.77 -7.42 -18.56
C LEU A 181 -14.43 -8.04 -18.98
N ILE A 182 -13.82 -8.83 -18.12
CA ILE A 182 -12.59 -9.59 -18.44
C ILE A 182 -12.87 -10.55 -19.61
N GLY A 183 -13.93 -11.35 -19.55
CA GLY A 183 -14.32 -12.31 -20.58
C GLY A 183 -14.65 -11.65 -21.92
N ALA A 184 -15.25 -10.46 -21.89
CA ALA A 184 -15.53 -9.64 -23.06
C ALA A 184 -14.28 -8.88 -23.57
N ASN A 185 -13.13 -9.05 -22.95
CA ASN A 185 -11.89 -8.35 -23.27
C ASN A 185 -12.01 -6.80 -23.13
N LYS A 186 -12.89 -6.33 -22.23
CA LYS A 186 -13.15 -4.93 -21.91
C LYS A 186 -12.46 -4.45 -20.64
N ALA A 187 -11.96 -5.37 -19.81
CA ALA A 187 -11.18 -5.04 -18.61
C ALA A 187 -9.92 -5.88 -18.50
N ILE A 188 -8.93 -5.38 -17.75
CA ILE A 188 -7.66 -6.05 -17.45
C ILE A 188 -7.30 -5.77 -16.00
N LEU A 189 -6.84 -6.82 -15.30
CA LEU A 189 -6.20 -6.71 -13.99
C LEU A 189 -4.69 -6.73 -14.20
N LEU A 190 -4.03 -5.61 -13.90
CA LEU A 190 -2.56 -5.51 -13.86
C LEU A 190 -2.10 -5.38 -12.40
N SER A 191 -0.80 -5.50 -12.19
CA SER A 191 -0.13 -5.29 -10.89
C SER A 191 1.14 -4.46 -11.05
N ALA A 192 1.77 -4.07 -9.93
CA ALA A 192 3.07 -3.43 -9.96
C ALA A 192 4.12 -4.27 -10.71
N LYS A 193 4.06 -5.61 -10.57
CA LYS A 193 4.92 -6.53 -11.32
C LYS A 193 4.74 -6.41 -12.82
N ASP A 194 3.51 -6.28 -13.31
CA ASP A 194 3.24 -6.12 -14.74
C ASP A 194 3.82 -4.81 -15.28
N LEU A 195 3.86 -3.73 -14.47
CA LEU A 195 4.54 -2.49 -14.85
C LEU A 195 6.05 -2.67 -14.96
N VAL A 196 6.66 -3.40 -14.01
CA VAL A 196 8.09 -3.73 -14.08
C VAL A 196 8.39 -4.53 -15.32
N ASP A 197 7.61 -5.60 -15.59
CA ASP A 197 7.79 -6.47 -16.75
C ASP A 197 7.57 -5.72 -18.08
N TRP A 198 6.59 -4.81 -18.14
CA TRP A 198 6.40 -3.92 -19.30
C TRP A 198 7.64 -3.06 -19.55
N LEU A 199 8.15 -2.37 -18.51
CA LEU A 199 9.31 -1.48 -18.64
C LEU A 199 10.60 -2.25 -18.96
N ASP A 200 10.77 -3.48 -18.45
CA ASP A 200 11.90 -4.35 -18.79
C ASP A 200 11.90 -4.75 -20.27
N ASN A 201 10.74 -4.92 -20.86
CA ASN A 201 10.58 -5.25 -22.27
C ASN A 201 10.54 -4.02 -23.19
N THR A 202 10.70 -2.81 -22.65
CA THR A 202 10.70 -1.56 -23.42
C THR A 202 12.12 -1.12 -23.74
N LEU A 203 12.49 -1.10 -25.03
CA LEU A 203 13.83 -0.72 -25.49
C LEU A 203 14.03 0.80 -25.44
N ILE A 204 14.49 1.34 -24.31
CA ILE A 204 14.71 2.77 -24.09
C ILE A 204 16.13 3.15 -24.51
N ILE A 205 16.26 4.13 -25.40
CA ILE A 205 17.56 4.57 -25.95
C ILE A 205 18.15 5.73 -25.14
N ALA A 206 17.33 6.71 -24.73
CA ALA A 206 17.82 7.91 -24.04
C ALA A 206 18.32 7.57 -22.62
N PRO A 207 19.61 7.82 -22.29
CA PRO A 207 20.17 7.38 -21.00
C PRO A 207 19.45 7.94 -19.78
N ALA A 208 19.04 9.21 -19.79
CA ALA A 208 18.33 9.84 -18.67
C ALA A 208 16.95 9.18 -18.44
N VAL A 209 16.22 8.88 -19.51
CA VAL A 209 14.91 8.21 -19.44
C VAL A 209 15.07 6.76 -19.02
N LYS A 210 16.12 6.09 -19.50
CA LYS A 210 16.46 4.73 -19.07
C LYS A 210 16.76 4.68 -17.58
N GLN A 211 17.55 5.62 -17.06
CA GLN A 211 17.84 5.69 -15.61
C GLN A 211 16.57 5.98 -14.81
N PHE A 212 15.77 6.96 -15.22
CA PHE A 212 14.49 7.26 -14.57
C PHE A 212 13.57 6.02 -14.49
N THR A 213 13.46 5.26 -15.57
CA THR A 213 12.63 4.03 -15.59
C THR A 213 13.24 2.90 -14.76
N GLN A 214 14.56 2.79 -14.67
CA GLN A 214 15.22 1.85 -13.77
C GLN A 214 14.95 2.19 -12.30
N ASP A 215 15.07 3.47 -11.94
CA ASP A 215 14.77 3.94 -10.59
C ASP A 215 13.28 3.75 -10.25
N PHE A 216 12.39 3.96 -11.22
CA PHE A 216 10.96 3.70 -11.04
C PHE A 216 10.65 2.21 -10.84
N LYS A 217 11.25 1.32 -11.64
CA LYS A 217 11.11 -0.14 -11.44
C LYS A 217 11.63 -0.58 -10.07
N LYS A 218 12.78 -0.04 -9.65
CA LYS A 218 13.34 -0.29 -8.32
C LYS A 218 12.37 0.17 -7.23
N PHE A 219 11.80 1.38 -7.36
CA PHE A 219 10.78 1.89 -6.45
C PHE A 219 9.54 0.96 -6.38
N LEU A 220 9.00 0.52 -7.52
CA LEU A 220 7.89 -0.42 -7.56
C LEU A 220 8.22 -1.75 -6.87
N SER A 221 9.44 -2.26 -7.10
CA SER A 221 9.88 -3.55 -6.57
C SER A 221 10.15 -3.50 -5.06
N GLU A 222 10.88 -2.51 -4.59
CA GLU A 222 11.35 -2.45 -3.21
C GLU A 222 10.29 -1.82 -2.28
N GLU A 223 9.71 -0.66 -2.67
CA GLU A 223 8.81 0.10 -1.80
C GLU A 223 7.37 -0.41 -1.83
N LEU A 224 6.89 -0.92 -2.97
CA LEU A 224 5.51 -1.36 -3.10
C LEU A 224 5.37 -2.87 -2.95
N MET A 225 6.27 -3.65 -3.56
CA MET A 225 6.19 -5.11 -3.52
C MET A 225 7.05 -5.74 -2.42
N GLY A 226 7.90 -4.98 -1.71
CA GLY A 226 8.81 -5.49 -0.69
C GLY A 226 9.93 -6.39 -1.23
N ASN A 227 10.16 -6.41 -2.54
CA ASN A 227 11.16 -7.25 -3.19
C ASN A 227 12.50 -6.53 -3.27
N THR A 228 13.31 -6.65 -2.23
CA THR A 228 14.66 -6.09 -2.23
C THR A 228 15.62 -6.96 -3.06
N GLU A 229 16.73 -6.36 -3.53
CA GLU A 229 17.78 -7.12 -4.22
C GLU A 229 18.39 -8.21 -3.31
N ILE A 230 18.43 -8.01 -1.99
CA ILE A 230 18.89 -9.02 -1.02
C ILE A 230 17.98 -10.25 -1.07
N ASN A 231 16.66 -10.04 -1.14
CA ASN A 231 15.70 -11.14 -1.28
C ASN A 231 15.95 -11.92 -2.56
N HIS A 232 16.23 -11.23 -3.67
CA HIS A 232 16.56 -11.90 -4.94
C HIS A 232 17.84 -12.73 -4.88
N ASP A 233 18.90 -12.22 -4.26
CA ASP A 233 20.15 -12.93 -4.10
C ASP A 233 20.00 -14.11 -3.14
N LEU A 234 19.22 -13.96 -2.08
CA LEU A 234 18.88 -15.05 -1.16
C LEU A 234 18.10 -16.17 -1.88
N VAL A 235 17.09 -15.81 -2.67
CA VAL A 235 16.35 -16.83 -3.46
C VAL A 235 17.28 -17.54 -4.43
N LYS A 236 18.15 -16.84 -5.15
CA LYS A 236 19.16 -17.47 -6.03
C LYS A 236 20.08 -18.42 -5.26
N TYR A 237 20.49 -18.04 -4.04
CA TYR A 237 21.30 -18.90 -3.19
C TYR A 237 20.54 -20.17 -2.80
N LEU A 238 19.31 -20.05 -2.32
CA LEU A 238 18.48 -21.18 -1.89
C LEU A 238 18.13 -22.15 -3.04
N MET A 239 18.00 -21.64 -4.27
CA MET A 239 17.65 -22.45 -5.44
C MET A 239 18.82 -23.28 -6.01
N LYS A 240 20.03 -23.18 -5.47
CA LYS A 240 21.14 -24.02 -5.87
C LYS A 240 20.98 -25.44 -5.29
N ASN A 241 21.26 -26.46 -6.08
CA ASN A 241 21.13 -27.86 -5.67
C ASN A 241 21.93 -28.22 -4.40
N GLU A 242 23.08 -27.58 -4.21
CA GLU A 242 23.95 -27.75 -3.02
C GLU A 242 23.36 -27.19 -1.72
N ASN A 243 22.33 -26.33 -1.81
CA ASN A 243 21.72 -25.66 -0.68
C ASN A 243 20.32 -26.22 -0.33
N ASN A 244 20.04 -27.48 -0.69
CA ASN A 244 18.72 -28.10 -0.50
C ASN A 244 18.28 -28.13 0.98
N ASP A 245 19.20 -28.34 1.92
CA ASP A 245 18.88 -28.32 3.35
C ASP A 245 18.51 -26.92 3.84
N ALA A 246 19.20 -25.89 3.32
CA ALA A 246 18.86 -24.50 3.59
C ALA A 246 17.50 -24.12 3.00
N LEU A 247 17.18 -24.58 1.79
CA LEU A 247 15.87 -24.41 1.17
C LEU A 247 14.76 -25.08 2.00
N TYR A 248 14.97 -26.33 2.43
CA TYR A 248 14.03 -27.03 3.29
C TYR A 248 13.77 -26.27 4.60
N SER A 249 14.84 -25.78 5.25
CA SER A 249 14.73 -25.01 6.49
C SER A 249 13.99 -23.68 6.28
N ALA A 250 14.25 -22.97 5.18
CA ALA A 250 13.56 -21.75 4.84
C ALA A 250 12.04 -22.01 4.61
N LEU A 251 11.68 -23.05 3.87
CA LEU A 251 10.30 -23.44 3.64
C LEU A 251 9.61 -23.84 4.96
N SER A 252 10.27 -24.56 5.85
CA SER A 252 9.73 -24.94 7.15
C SER A 252 9.42 -23.72 8.04
N VAL A 253 10.24 -22.66 7.96
CA VAL A 253 9.96 -21.38 8.64
C VAL A 253 8.78 -20.65 7.98
N ILE A 254 8.71 -20.65 6.66
CA ILE A 254 7.59 -20.06 5.92
C ILE A 254 6.27 -20.74 6.28
N ASP A 255 6.25 -22.08 6.41
CA ASP A 255 5.09 -22.84 6.85
C ASP A 255 4.63 -22.48 8.27
N SER A 256 5.53 -21.93 9.10
CA SER A 256 5.24 -21.47 10.45
C SER A 256 4.99 -19.96 10.54
N LYS A 257 4.87 -19.25 9.40
CA LYS A 257 4.81 -17.79 9.33
C LYS A 257 3.65 -17.23 10.16
N GLU A 258 2.46 -17.74 9.98
CA GLU A 258 1.25 -17.25 10.66
C GLU A 258 1.43 -17.31 12.18
N GLN A 259 1.81 -18.47 12.71
CA GLN A 259 2.07 -18.67 14.14
C GLN A 259 3.19 -17.75 14.67
N LEU A 260 4.26 -17.55 13.88
CA LEU A 260 5.34 -16.65 14.25
C LEU A 260 4.86 -15.21 14.35
N TYR A 261 4.09 -14.74 13.39
CA TYR A 261 3.55 -13.38 13.38
C TYR A 261 2.57 -13.16 14.53
N GLU A 262 1.66 -14.08 14.78
CA GLU A 262 0.74 -14.04 15.92
C GLU A 262 1.51 -13.88 17.26
N ASN A 263 2.48 -14.75 17.52
CA ASN A 263 3.27 -14.70 18.75
C ASN A 263 4.10 -13.39 18.88
N LEU A 264 4.63 -12.87 17.77
CA LEU A 264 5.32 -11.58 17.78
C LEU A 264 4.37 -10.43 18.13
N ILE A 265 3.18 -10.42 17.56
CA ILE A 265 2.19 -9.39 17.85
C ILE A 265 1.65 -9.50 19.27
N GLU A 266 1.36 -10.70 19.78
CA GLU A 266 1.00 -10.92 21.19
C GLU A 266 2.06 -10.31 22.12
N ARG A 267 3.33 -10.58 21.84
CA ARG A 267 4.45 -10.03 22.60
C ARG A 267 4.52 -8.50 22.53
N LEU A 268 4.29 -7.92 21.35
CA LEU A 268 4.27 -6.47 21.16
C LEU A 268 3.11 -5.83 21.96
N VAL A 269 1.92 -6.42 21.87
CA VAL A 269 0.73 -5.96 22.61
C VAL A 269 0.97 -6.00 24.13
N GLU A 270 1.57 -7.07 24.64
CA GLU A 270 1.95 -7.15 26.06
C GLU A 270 2.88 -6.00 26.47
N GLN A 271 3.94 -5.76 25.70
CA GLN A 271 4.91 -4.69 25.95
C GLN A 271 4.28 -3.28 25.90
N LEU A 272 3.38 -3.06 24.94
CA LEU A 272 2.62 -1.80 24.82
C LEU A 272 1.65 -1.64 26.00
N GLN A 273 0.98 -2.72 26.41
CA GLN A 273 0.07 -2.74 27.56
C GLN A 273 0.78 -2.41 28.87
N GLU A 274 1.98 -2.93 29.10
CA GLU A 274 2.80 -2.61 30.28
C GLU A 274 3.09 -1.10 30.33
N ARG A 275 3.60 -0.54 29.21
CA ARG A 275 3.89 0.91 29.09
C ARG A 275 2.64 1.78 29.28
N PHE A 276 1.52 1.36 28.68
CA PHE A 276 0.24 2.06 28.82
C PHE A 276 -0.24 2.06 30.30
N ALA A 277 -0.21 0.90 30.95
CA ALA A 277 -0.69 0.75 32.33
C ALA A 277 0.09 1.61 33.32
N ASP A 278 1.38 1.79 33.11
CA ASP A 278 2.25 2.62 33.94
C ASP A 278 1.99 4.12 33.76
N ASN A 279 1.70 4.56 32.55
CA ASN A 279 1.58 5.98 32.19
C ASN A 279 0.14 6.51 32.28
N TYR A 280 -0.88 5.67 32.01
CA TYR A 280 -2.27 6.10 31.81
C TYR A 280 -3.26 5.48 32.81
N LYS A 281 -3.01 5.64 34.13
CA LYS A 281 -3.86 5.11 35.21
C LYS A 281 -5.31 5.57 35.13
N LYS A 282 -5.56 6.81 34.65
CA LYS A 282 -6.91 7.34 34.48
C LYS A 282 -7.65 6.58 33.39
N LEU A 283 -7.08 6.43 32.20
CA LEU A 283 -7.69 5.70 31.08
C LEU A 283 -7.88 4.21 31.44
N LYS A 284 -6.90 3.59 32.09
CA LYS A 284 -7.01 2.22 32.60
C LYS A 284 -8.20 2.06 33.58
N HIS A 285 -8.48 3.06 34.42
CA HIS A 285 -9.65 3.03 35.30
C HIS A 285 -10.98 2.94 34.53
N TYR A 286 -11.02 3.43 33.30
CA TYR A 286 -12.17 3.36 32.39
C TYR A 286 -12.13 2.16 31.43
N GLY A 287 -11.33 1.15 31.75
CA GLY A 287 -11.26 -0.09 30.98
C GLY A 287 -10.37 -0.03 29.73
N TRP A 288 -9.66 1.08 29.50
CA TRP A 288 -8.74 1.17 28.39
C TRP A 288 -7.55 0.23 28.57
N LYS A 289 -7.19 -0.44 27.51
CA LYS A 289 -6.02 -1.34 27.42
C LYS A 289 -5.47 -1.34 26.00
N CYS A 290 -4.33 -1.97 25.79
CA CYS A 290 -3.82 -2.24 24.46
C CYS A 290 -4.49 -3.50 23.90
N ASN A 291 -5.10 -3.42 22.74
CA ASN A 291 -5.77 -4.52 22.05
C ASN A 291 -5.23 -4.63 20.61
N SER A 292 -5.32 -5.83 20.02
CA SER A 292 -5.13 -6.02 18.59
C SER A 292 -6.40 -6.61 17.97
N TYR A 293 -6.69 -6.22 16.73
CA TYR A 293 -7.86 -6.63 15.99
C TYR A 293 -7.49 -6.99 14.56
N GLY A 294 -8.15 -7.97 13.98
CA GLY A 294 -7.93 -8.45 12.63
C GLY A 294 -6.88 -9.58 12.55
N ASP A 295 -6.66 -10.05 11.33
CA ASP A 295 -5.67 -11.07 11.00
C ASP A 295 -4.33 -10.38 10.71
N VAL A 296 -3.27 -10.75 11.44
CA VAL A 296 -1.93 -10.13 11.32
C VAL A 296 -1.31 -10.29 9.93
N THR A 297 -1.68 -11.33 9.20
CA THR A 297 -1.23 -11.56 7.82
C THR A 297 -2.20 -11.02 6.79
N GLY A 298 -3.40 -10.64 7.23
CA GLY A 298 -4.47 -10.08 6.43
C GLY A 298 -4.38 -8.58 6.21
N LYS A 299 -5.48 -8.02 5.72
CA LYS A 299 -5.69 -6.56 5.61
C LYS A 299 -6.43 -6.04 6.83
N ASP A 300 -6.28 -4.74 7.06
CA ASP A 300 -6.98 -4.00 8.11
C ASP A 300 -6.68 -4.54 9.53
N PHE A 301 -5.45 -5.04 9.74
CA PHE A 301 -4.96 -5.39 11.05
C PHE A 301 -4.59 -4.13 11.84
N GLY A 302 -4.97 -4.06 13.14
CA GLY A 302 -4.67 -2.90 13.97
C GLY A 302 -4.32 -3.23 15.42
N ILE A 303 -3.55 -2.32 16.04
CA ILE A 303 -3.19 -2.32 17.46
C ILE A 303 -3.67 -1.00 18.05
N TYR A 304 -4.53 -1.05 19.07
CA TYR A 304 -5.21 0.13 19.59
C TYR A 304 -5.14 0.20 21.11
N PHE A 305 -5.06 1.42 21.62
CA PHE A 305 -5.35 1.77 23.02
C PHE A 305 -6.81 2.23 23.08
N ASP A 306 -7.68 1.36 23.50
CA ASP A 306 -9.13 1.54 23.58
C ASP A 306 -9.74 0.75 24.73
N ALA A 307 -11.04 0.87 24.96
CA ALA A 307 -11.78 -0.01 25.84
C ALA A 307 -12.59 -1.03 25.04
N GLU A 308 -12.86 -2.18 25.64
CA GLU A 308 -13.63 -3.25 25.03
C GLU A 308 -15.02 -2.76 24.60
N ASP A 309 -15.47 -3.15 23.42
CA ASP A 309 -16.74 -2.74 22.80
C ASP A 309 -16.89 -1.24 22.47
N ILE A 310 -15.81 -0.46 22.44
CA ILE A 310 -15.85 0.90 21.89
C ILE A 310 -15.06 0.97 20.58
N TYR A 311 -15.58 1.73 19.62
CA TYR A 311 -14.99 1.87 18.29
C TYR A 311 -14.34 3.26 18.13
N TRP A 312 -13.55 3.66 19.14
CA TRP A 312 -12.69 4.82 19.07
C TRP A 312 -11.50 4.68 20.05
N GLY A 313 -10.38 5.28 19.71
CA GLY A 313 -9.16 5.19 20.50
C GLY A 313 -7.95 5.77 19.78
N VAL A 314 -6.78 5.45 20.31
CA VAL A 314 -5.49 5.78 19.70
C VAL A 314 -4.83 4.48 19.26
N GLY A 315 -4.33 4.42 18.03
CA GLY A 315 -3.67 3.20 17.59
C GLY A 315 -2.98 3.30 16.26
N ALA A 316 -2.53 2.16 15.82
CA ALA A 316 -1.90 1.91 14.53
C ALA A 316 -2.69 0.86 13.76
N GLU A 317 -2.83 1.06 12.44
CA GLU A 317 -3.51 0.14 11.55
C GLU A 317 -2.69 -0.08 10.28
N PHE A 318 -2.77 -1.27 9.73
CA PHE A 318 -2.06 -1.70 8.53
C PHE A 318 -3.08 -2.02 7.44
N GLY A 319 -3.13 -1.15 6.43
CA GLY A 319 -4.11 -1.25 5.34
C GLY A 319 -3.78 -2.33 4.30
N CYS A 320 -2.66 -3.03 4.45
CA CYS A 320 -2.22 -4.09 3.53
C CYS A 320 -1.81 -5.35 4.28
N CYS A 321 -1.82 -6.48 3.56
CA CYS A 321 -1.35 -7.76 4.08
C CYS A 321 0.09 -7.67 4.61
N ASP A 322 0.42 -8.57 5.54
CA ASP A 322 1.77 -8.70 6.10
C ASP A 322 2.30 -7.39 6.72
N LEU A 323 1.45 -6.65 7.43
CA LEU A 323 1.80 -5.43 8.16
C LEU A 323 2.34 -4.30 7.24
N GLY A 324 1.76 -4.19 6.05
CA GLY A 324 2.07 -3.12 5.08
C GLY A 324 1.15 -1.90 5.21
N GLU A 325 1.63 -0.76 4.70
CA GLU A 325 0.92 0.54 4.67
C GLU A 325 0.44 1.00 6.06
N GLY A 326 1.30 0.86 7.05
CA GLY A 326 1.04 1.22 8.43
C GLY A 326 0.82 2.71 8.62
N HIS A 327 -0.19 3.05 9.40
CA HIS A 327 -0.50 4.41 9.84
C HIS A 327 -0.98 4.41 11.29
N TYR A 328 -0.93 5.58 11.93
CA TYR A 328 -1.35 5.74 13.32
C TYR A 328 -2.14 7.04 13.51
N GLY A 329 -2.90 7.10 14.59
CA GLY A 329 -3.70 8.29 14.86
C GLY A 329 -4.78 8.10 15.90
N VAL A 330 -5.80 8.95 15.82
CA VAL A 330 -7.01 8.87 16.62
C VAL A 330 -8.14 8.33 15.76
N TYR A 331 -8.54 7.11 16.03
CA TYR A 331 -9.65 6.43 15.39
C TYR A 331 -10.97 6.78 16.09
N CYS A 332 -11.98 7.15 15.31
CA CYS A 332 -13.34 7.35 15.79
C CYS A 332 -14.29 7.33 14.59
N HIS A 333 -15.19 6.36 14.57
CA HIS A 333 -16.12 6.19 13.44
C HIS A 333 -17.21 7.26 13.52
N LYS A 334 -17.23 8.17 12.54
CA LYS A 334 -18.13 9.34 12.54
C LYS A 334 -19.61 8.96 12.52
N ASP A 335 -19.97 7.89 11.81
CA ASP A 335 -21.38 7.47 11.66
C ASP A 335 -21.90 6.80 12.95
N ASP A 336 -21.01 6.23 13.80
CA ASP A 336 -21.35 5.60 15.07
C ASP A 336 -21.29 6.60 16.24
N TYR A 337 -20.34 7.55 16.21
CA TYR A 337 -20.06 8.53 17.28
C TYR A 337 -19.94 9.96 16.74
N PRO A 338 -20.98 10.54 16.11
CA PRO A 338 -20.87 11.84 15.43
C PRO A 338 -20.48 12.98 16.37
N GLU A 339 -21.06 13.04 17.57
CA GLU A 339 -20.77 14.10 18.56
C GLU A 339 -19.35 13.99 19.12
N LEU A 340 -18.89 12.77 19.40
CA LEU A 340 -17.52 12.50 19.82
C LEU A 340 -16.54 12.85 18.73
N TYR A 341 -16.79 12.42 17.50
CA TYR A 341 -15.97 12.74 16.34
C TYR A 341 -15.79 14.26 16.18
N ASP A 342 -16.88 15.04 16.29
CA ASP A 342 -16.84 16.48 16.19
C ASP A 342 -16.13 17.15 17.39
N LEU A 343 -16.29 16.61 18.62
CA LEU A 343 -15.55 17.07 19.78
C LEU A 343 -14.05 16.79 19.65
N LEU A 344 -13.66 15.57 19.28
CA LEU A 344 -12.26 15.20 19.06
C LEU A 344 -11.62 16.06 17.98
N ASN A 345 -12.33 16.30 16.87
CA ASN A 345 -11.84 17.23 15.84
C ASN A 345 -11.53 18.62 16.41
N LYS A 346 -12.41 19.19 17.26
CA LYS A 346 -12.15 20.49 17.88
C LYS A 346 -10.94 20.45 18.81
N ILE A 347 -10.80 19.39 19.61
CA ILE A 347 -9.67 19.21 20.53
C ILE A 347 -8.35 19.18 19.76
N PHE A 348 -8.30 18.45 18.63
CA PHE A 348 -7.09 18.30 17.85
C PHE A 348 -6.89 19.42 16.81
N ASP A 349 -7.94 20.18 16.44
CA ASP A 349 -7.83 21.32 15.51
C ASP A 349 -7.11 22.53 16.12
N ASP A 350 -7.13 22.67 17.43
CA ASP A 350 -6.46 23.74 18.17
C ASP A 350 -4.95 23.50 18.35
N LEU A 351 -4.40 22.40 17.81
CA LEU A 351 -3.00 22.01 17.99
C LEU A 351 -2.21 22.16 16.70
N ASP A 352 -0.95 22.59 16.82
CA ASP A 352 0.01 22.73 15.69
C ASP A 352 0.29 21.42 14.94
N ILE A 353 -0.14 20.29 15.47
CA ILE A 353 0.06 18.94 14.92
C ILE A 353 -0.84 18.68 13.69
N LYS A 354 -1.90 19.45 13.53
CA LYS A 354 -2.95 19.28 12.49
C LYS A 354 -2.41 19.17 11.06
N THR A 355 -1.37 19.89 10.71
CA THR A 355 -0.83 19.96 9.34
C THR A 355 -0.15 18.66 8.89
N LEU A 356 0.14 17.74 9.82
CA LEU A 356 0.84 16.49 9.57
C LEU A 356 -0.10 15.29 9.38
N PHE A 357 -1.40 15.45 9.65
CA PHE A 357 -2.37 14.36 9.67
C PHE A 357 -3.50 14.56 8.66
N ASN A 358 -3.97 13.46 8.08
CA ASN A 358 -5.15 13.41 7.21
C ASN A 358 -6.39 13.00 8.01
N LYS A 359 -7.58 13.39 7.53
CA LYS A 359 -8.88 13.08 8.14
C LYS A 359 -9.76 12.30 7.17
N ASN A 360 -10.58 11.42 7.70
CA ASN A 360 -11.67 10.77 6.95
C ASN A 360 -12.81 10.38 7.91
N LYS A 361 -13.83 9.64 7.47
CA LYS A 361 -14.96 9.23 8.31
C LYS A 361 -14.62 8.27 9.43
N LEU A 362 -13.49 7.56 9.34
CA LEU A 362 -13.03 6.57 10.30
C LEU A 362 -12.01 7.15 11.28
N TRP A 363 -11.26 8.16 10.84
CA TRP A 363 -10.14 8.73 11.57
C TRP A 363 -10.34 10.23 11.77
N VAL A 364 -10.34 10.66 13.02
CA VAL A 364 -10.28 12.09 13.40
C VAL A 364 -8.98 12.68 12.86
N MET A 365 -7.89 11.93 13.00
CA MET A 365 -6.60 12.26 12.46
C MET A 365 -5.78 10.99 12.24
N ARG A 366 -5.10 10.87 11.11
CA ARG A 366 -4.17 9.78 10.84
C ARG A 366 -2.96 10.25 10.06
N LYS A 367 -1.82 9.64 10.33
CA LYS A 367 -0.57 9.83 9.62
C LYS A 367 0.03 8.47 9.29
N TYR A 368 0.53 8.30 8.07
CA TYR A 368 1.35 7.13 7.76
C TYR A 368 2.64 7.16 8.59
N PHE A 369 3.12 6.00 8.97
CA PHE A 369 4.43 5.89 9.57
C PHE A 369 5.49 6.40 8.59
N ASP A 370 6.53 7.03 9.15
CA ASP A 370 7.66 7.49 8.37
C ASP A 370 8.67 6.34 8.16
N GLY A 371 9.31 6.32 6.99
CA GLY A 371 10.39 5.38 6.68
C GLY A 371 9.99 3.90 6.79
N ASN A 372 10.87 3.10 7.36
CA ASN A 372 10.71 1.64 7.45
C ASN A 372 9.56 1.19 8.35
N LEU A 373 9.05 2.05 9.25
CA LEU A 373 7.88 1.72 10.08
C LEU A 373 6.58 1.62 9.28
N ARG A 374 6.56 2.09 8.04
CA ARG A 374 5.37 2.01 7.19
C ARG A 374 5.05 0.59 6.74
N ASN A 375 6.09 -0.21 6.47
CA ASN A 375 5.97 -1.61 6.08
C ASN A 375 6.89 -2.43 6.97
N TRP A 376 6.32 -3.26 7.83
CA TRP A 376 7.11 -4.01 8.81
C TRP A 376 7.73 -5.26 8.17
N ASP A 377 8.98 -5.14 7.86
CA ASP A 377 9.83 -6.23 7.39
C ASP A 377 10.55 -6.95 8.57
N ALA A 378 11.41 -7.90 8.25
CA ALA A 378 12.18 -8.64 9.22
C ALA A 378 13.06 -7.73 10.12
N GLU A 379 13.54 -6.57 9.59
CA GLU A 379 14.36 -5.62 10.36
C GLU A 379 13.53 -4.89 11.42
N ILE A 380 12.26 -4.64 11.15
CA ILE A 380 11.34 -4.04 12.12
C ILE A 380 10.86 -5.08 13.11
N LEU A 381 10.42 -6.25 12.63
CA LEU A 381 9.86 -7.30 13.48
C LEU A 381 10.88 -7.85 14.49
N ARG A 382 12.18 -7.95 14.13
CA ARG A 382 13.24 -8.40 15.06
C ARG A 382 13.43 -7.50 16.28
N LYS A 383 12.86 -6.28 16.29
CA LYS A 383 12.90 -5.36 17.42
C LYS A 383 11.81 -5.63 18.47
N ILE A 384 10.87 -6.50 18.19
CA ILE A 384 9.79 -6.85 19.13
C ILE A 384 10.35 -7.57 20.36
N PRO A 385 11.16 -8.64 20.25
CA PRO A 385 11.62 -9.39 21.43
C PRO A 385 12.35 -8.55 22.46
N ASN A 386 13.07 -7.51 22.06
CA ASN A 386 13.85 -6.63 22.97
C ASN A 386 13.07 -5.38 23.42
N GLY A 387 11.82 -5.18 22.95
CA GLY A 387 10.95 -4.07 23.33
C GLY A 387 11.22 -2.74 22.62
N GLU A 388 12.17 -2.70 21.68
CA GLU A 388 12.53 -1.48 20.94
C GLU A 388 11.37 -0.99 20.04
N LEU A 389 10.67 -1.91 19.36
CA LEU A 389 9.53 -1.54 18.55
C LEU A 389 8.36 -1.02 19.40
N ALA A 390 8.10 -1.66 20.55
CA ALA A 390 7.06 -1.21 21.47
C ALA A 390 7.33 0.22 21.96
N GLU A 391 8.58 0.57 22.26
CA GLU A 391 8.96 1.93 22.63
C GLU A 391 8.68 2.91 21.50
N GLN A 392 9.13 2.61 20.27
CA GLN A 392 8.91 3.47 19.09
C GLN A 392 7.41 3.73 18.83
N ILE A 393 6.58 2.68 18.85
CA ILE A 393 5.12 2.81 18.63
C ILE A 393 4.46 3.58 19.76
N PHE A 394 4.85 3.28 21.01
CA PHE A 394 4.29 3.97 22.18
C PHE A 394 4.61 5.47 22.15
N ASP A 395 5.84 5.85 21.82
CA ASP A 395 6.27 7.26 21.72
C ASP A 395 5.49 8.03 20.64
N LEU A 396 5.13 7.38 19.53
CA LEU A 396 4.27 7.97 18.50
C LEU A 396 2.82 8.17 18.98
N CYS A 397 2.29 7.23 19.75
CA CYS A 397 0.91 7.30 20.27
C CYS A 397 0.79 8.18 21.52
N LYS A 398 1.86 8.33 22.28
CA LYS A 398 1.88 9.04 23.57
C LYS A 398 1.31 10.46 23.51
N PRO A 399 1.72 11.35 22.58
CA PRO A 399 1.15 12.69 22.50
C PRO A 399 -0.37 12.70 22.29
N LEU A 400 -0.90 11.72 21.54
CA LEU A 400 -2.34 11.59 21.28
C LEU A 400 -3.08 11.12 22.52
N LEU A 401 -2.51 10.17 23.24
CA LEU A 401 -3.05 9.66 24.53
C LEU A 401 -3.02 10.74 25.62
N ASP A 402 -1.98 11.57 25.68
CA ASP A 402 -1.87 12.70 26.63
C ASP A 402 -3.03 13.69 26.37
N ILE A 403 -3.28 14.07 25.12
CA ILE A 403 -4.36 14.98 24.74
C ILE A 403 -5.73 14.43 25.11
N ILE A 404 -5.98 13.14 24.86
CA ILE A 404 -7.24 12.48 25.23
C ILE A 404 -7.40 12.49 26.76
N THR A 405 -6.33 12.15 27.49
CA THR A 405 -6.33 12.12 28.96
C THR A 405 -6.64 13.49 29.58
N ASP A 406 -6.09 14.56 29.04
CA ASP A 406 -6.30 15.93 29.48
C ASP A 406 -7.72 16.43 29.18
N ASN A 407 -8.37 15.89 28.15
CA ASN A 407 -9.74 16.27 27.80
C ASN A 407 -10.80 15.25 28.21
N LEU A 408 -10.43 14.26 29.02
CA LEU A 408 -11.30 13.15 29.40
C LEU A 408 -12.62 13.60 30.03
N ASP A 409 -12.59 14.65 30.85
CA ASP A 409 -13.80 15.19 31.50
C ASP A 409 -14.78 15.86 30.52
N LYS A 410 -14.28 16.38 29.39
CA LYS A 410 -15.12 16.90 28.31
C LYS A 410 -15.77 15.77 27.51
N ILE A 411 -14.99 14.73 27.24
CA ILE A 411 -15.43 13.56 26.48
C ILE A 411 -16.53 12.82 27.25
N LYS A 412 -16.38 12.65 28.54
CA LYS A 412 -17.38 11.99 29.40
C LYS A 412 -18.74 12.67 29.42
N LYS A 413 -18.80 14.00 29.22
CA LYS A 413 -20.07 14.75 29.23
C LYS A 413 -20.97 14.40 28.03
N LEU A 414 -20.48 13.70 27.05
CA LEU A 414 -21.26 13.30 25.87
C LEU A 414 -22.15 12.07 26.09
N ASP A 415 -22.25 11.55 27.34
CA ASP A 415 -23.07 10.40 27.71
C ASP A 415 -22.96 9.21 26.73
N ILE A 416 -21.74 9.02 26.23
CA ILE A 416 -21.42 7.89 25.36
C ILE A 416 -21.57 6.65 26.25
N LYS A 417 -22.54 5.80 25.94
CA LYS A 417 -23.02 4.66 26.72
C LYS A 417 -21.95 3.61 27.07
N ARG A 418 -20.69 3.94 27.21
CA ARG A 418 -19.60 3.11 27.75
C ARG A 418 -18.32 3.93 27.86
N PHE A 419 -18.12 4.50 29.00
CA PHE A 419 -16.82 4.74 29.61
C PHE A 419 -16.66 3.76 30.75
#